data_623fccf04152983e06c7dd849ab77a16
#
_entry.id   623fccf04152983e06c7dd849ab77a16
#
_cell.length_a   1.000
_cell.length_b   1.000
_cell.length_c   1.000
_cell.angle_alpha   90.00
_cell.angle_beta   90.00
_cell.angle_gamma   90.00
#
_symmetry.space_group_name_H-M   'P 1'
#
loop_
_entity.id
_entity.type
_entity.pdbx_description
1 polymer ?
#
loop_
_entity_poly.entity_id
_entity_poly.type
_entity_poly.pdbx_seq_one_letter_code
_entity_poly.pdbx_strand_id
1 'polypeptide(L)'
;MSIKTFYALKQYVPSSGGIKRIQLNTITPEEKETTLKYALSHTELRHREMAFRMIDEDIAYLSPSSVYRILRQYKLIPVRKKNIDQKSWNPHQMPGKADEIWQSDLTHIRYKYKSYYLLLFLDVYSRYIAYWRLCTQMTGETVKDAFIYAMHGTGQNPILQTDNGSCYISYEFQNLLSRENIEHHFIHPHCPNENAEIERVNRTLKEDLDLTNVDSFEHLNQIVKERINYYNNVRYHSAIGFIPPYTKYRGDPKKIFEERKTKLEKAKANRIKHNWLNLESNKRLAS
;
A
#
# COMPACT_ATOMS: atom_id res chain seq x y z
N MET A 1 1.24 -16.76 -16.65
CA MET A 1 1.53 -16.55 -18.11
C MET A 1 2.78 -17.35 -18.46
N SER A 2 2.79 -18.09 -19.59
CA SER A 2 3.93 -18.96 -19.90
C SER A 2 5.09 -18.17 -20.54
N ILE A 3 6.31 -18.69 -20.40
CA ILE A 3 7.52 -18.17 -21.09
C ILE A 3 7.31 -18.06 -22.62
N LYS A 4 6.52 -18.96 -23.21
CA LYS A 4 6.15 -18.89 -24.64
C LYS A 4 5.40 -17.62 -24.99
N THR A 5 4.54 -17.09 -24.11
CA THR A 5 3.80 -15.84 -24.33
C THR A 5 4.74 -14.63 -24.31
N PHE A 6 5.80 -14.65 -23.50
CA PHE A 6 6.82 -13.60 -23.47
C PHE A 6 7.59 -13.51 -24.80
N TYR A 7 8.04 -14.65 -25.34
CA TYR A 7 8.75 -14.65 -26.63
C TYR A 7 7.86 -14.29 -27.82
N ALA A 8 6.56 -14.66 -27.79
CA ALA A 8 5.60 -14.20 -28.79
C ALA A 8 5.38 -12.67 -28.74
N LEU A 9 5.46 -12.06 -27.55
CA LEU A 9 5.37 -10.61 -27.37
C LEU A 9 6.64 -9.86 -27.85
N LYS A 10 7.81 -10.50 -27.85
CA LYS A 10 9.05 -9.92 -28.42
C LYS A 10 8.94 -9.70 -29.95
N GLN A 11 8.13 -10.47 -30.67
CA GLN A 11 7.93 -10.37 -32.09
C GLN A 11 6.83 -9.37 -32.51
N TYR A 12 6.17 -8.72 -31.53
CA TYR A 12 5.16 -7.71 -31.83
C TYR A 12 5.81 -6.42 -32.38
N VAL A 13 5.78 -6.24 -33.70
CA VAL A 13 6.11 -4.99 -34.37
C VAL A 13 4.80 -4.19 -34.52
N PRO A 14 4.67 -3.01 -33.88
CA PRO A 14 3.50 -2.17 -34.10
C PRO A 14 3.48 -1.70 -35.57
N SER A 15 2.35 -1.84 -36.26
CA SER A 15 2.16 -1.29 -37.59
C SER A 15 2.40 0.23 -37.60
N SER A 16 3.43 0.70 -38.27
CA SER A 16 3.85 2.09 -38.32
C SER A 16 3.17 2.80 -39.49
N GLY A 17 2.20 3.63 -39.18
CA GLY A 17 1.76 4.69 -40.11
C GLY A 17 2.37 6.03 -39.64
N GLY A 18 3.22 6.64 -40.49
CA GLY A 18 3.70 8.00 -40.32
C GLY A 18 5.08 8.16 -39.67
N ILE A 19 5.84 9.19 -40.15
CA ILE A 19 7.15 9.59 -39.59
C ILE A 19 6.93 10.06 -38.16
N LYS A 20 7.16 9.19 -37.20
CA LYS A 20 7.08 9.56 -35.75
C LYS A 20 8.29 10.43 -35.43
N ARG A 21 8.04 11.68 -35.03
CA ARG A 21 9.07 12.52 -34.39
C ARG A 21 9.65 11.75 -33.23
N ILE A 22 10.95 11.42 -33.27
CA ILE A 22 11.63 10.77 -32.17
C ILE A 22 11.69 11.77 -30.99
N GLN A 23 10.95 11.47 -29.95
CA GLN A 23 11.08 12.23 -28.71
C GLN A 23 12.35 11.75 -28.00
N LEU A 24 13.29 12.66 -27.73
CA LEU A 24 14.57 12.32 -27.09
C LEU A 24 14.42 11.59 -25.73
N ASN A 25 13.32 11.80 -25.01
CA ASN A 25 13.02 11.07 -23.77
C ASN A 25 12.25 9.75 -24.01
N THR A 26 12.33 9.16 -25.18
CA THR A 26 11.70 7.86 -25.47
C THR A 26 12.35 6.77 -24.61
N ILE A 27 11.53 5.91 -24.01
CA ILE A 27 11.98 4.78 -23.17
C ILE A 27 12.74 3.79 -24.07
N THR A 28 13.92 3.37 -23.60
CA THR A 28 14.78 2.47 -24.38
C THR A 28 14.20 1.05 -24.47
N PRO A 29 14.60 0.26 -25.47
CA PRO A 29 14.20 -1.14 -25.57
C PRO A 29 14.57 -1.96 -24.32
N GLU A 30 15.74 -1.71 -23.74
CA GLU A 30 16.25 -2.38 -22.54
C GLU A 30 15.39 -2.07 -21.32
N GLU A 31 15.01 -0.80 -21.13
CA GLU A 31 14.11 -0.40 -20.05
C GLU A 31 12.71 -1.05 -20.17
N LYS A 32 12.21 -1.19 -21.41
CA LYS A 32 10.94 -1.89 -21.67
C LYS A 32 11.05 -3.37 -21.33
N GLU A 33 12.12 -4.03 -21.79
CA GLU A 33 12.35 -5.45 -21.54
C GLU A 33 12.48 -5.73 -20.03
N THR A 34 13.25 -4.92 -19.32
CA THR A 34 13.39 -5.00 -17.85
C THR A 34 12.06 -4.84 -17.15
N THR A 35 11.25 -3.85 -17.56
CA THR A 35 9.90 -3.65 -17.00
C THR A 35 8.99 -4.85 -17.24
N LEU A 36 9.04 -5.45 -18.41
CA LEU A 36 8.24 -6.63 -18.74
C LEU A 36 8.69 -7.87 -17.96
N LYS A 37 9.99 -8.08 -17.81
CA LYS A 37 10.53 -9.18 -16.98
C LYS A 37 10.07 -9.04 -15.53
N TYR A 38 10.19 -7.84 -14.96
CA TYR A 38 9.74 -7.56 -13.61
C TYR A 38 8.23 -7.79 -13.44
N ALA A 39 7.42 -7.36 -14.39
CA ALA A 39 5.98 -7.56 -14.35
C ALA A 39 5.56 -9.04 -14.43
N LEU A 40 6.31 -9.87 -15.13
CA LEU A 40 6.04 -11.31 -15.23
C LEU A 40 6.41 -12.08 -13.95
N SER A 41 7.42 -11.60 -13.22
CA SER A 41 7.82 -12.21 -11.94
C SER A 41 7.01 -11.70 -10.73
N HIS A 42 6.27 -10.58 -10.88
CA HIS A 42 5.49 -9.95 -9.82
C HIS A 42 4.06 -9.65 -10.30
N THR A 43 3.34 -10.71 -10.64
CA THR A 43 1.99 -10.61 -11.24
C THR A 43 0.93 -10.07 -10.27
N GLU A 44 1.19 -10.13 -8.98
CA GLU A 44 0.35 -9.63 -7.89
C GLU A 44 0.41 -8.09 -7.76
N LEU A 45 1.50 -7.47 -8.22
CA LEU A 45 1.71 -6.04 -8.07
C LEU A 45 0.91 -5.21 -9.07
N ARG A 46 0.37 -4.10 -8.60
CA ARG A 46 -0.23 -3.10 -9.50
C ARG A 46 0.87 -2.21 -10.12
N HIS A 47 0.65 -1.73 -11.35
CA HIS A 47 1.62 -0.94 -12.10
C HIS A 47 2.24 0.25 -11.34
N ARG A 48 1.48 0.90 -10.45
CA ARG A 48 2.01 2.03 -9.64
C ARG A 48 2.98 1.54 -8.58
N GLU A 49 2.61 0.51 -7.84
CA GLU A 49 3.48 -0.12 -6.84
C GLU A 49 4.73 -0.69 -7.51
N MET A 50 4.56 -1.41 -8.61
CA MET A 50 5.64 -1.95 -9.43
C MET A 50 6.65 -0.87 -9.84
N ALA A 51 6.18 0.29 -10.31
CA ALA A 51 7.05 1.39 -10.69
C ALA A 51 7.91 1.89 -9.54
N PHE A 52 7.34 2.05 -8.35
CA PHE A 52 8.09 2.52 -7.19
C PHE A 52 9.04 1.44 -6.64
N ARG A 53 8.63 0.17 -6.64
CA ARG A 53 9.54 -0.92 -6.27
C ARG A 53 10.75 -1.01 -7.20
N MET A 54 10.54 -0.96 -8.51
CA MET A 54 11.65 -0.97 -9.48
C MET A 54 12.63 0.19 -9.27
N ILE A 55 12.14 1.39 -8.87
CA ILE A 55 13.00 2.53 -8.56
C ILE A 55 13.79 2.30 -7.26
N ASP A 56 13.13 1.78 -6.23
CA ASP A 56 13.74 1.57 -4.91
C ASP A 56 14.75 0.41 -4.92
N GLU A 57 14.49 -0.61 -5.73
CA GLU A 57 15.34 -1.79 -5.94
C GLU A 57 16.42 -1.58 -7.03
N ASP A 58 16.54 -0.36 -7.57
CA ASP A 58 17.51 0.01 -8.62
C ASP A 58 17.41 -0.83 -9.92
N ILE A 59 16.21 -1.34 -10.23
CA ILE A 59 15.96 -2.20 -11.41
C ILE A 59 15.66 -1.37 -12.65
N ALA A 60 14.74 -0.40 -12.54
CA ALA A 60 14.40 0.51 -13.65
C ALA A 60 13.78 1.80 -13.11
N TYR A 61 14.12 2.91 -13.74
CA TYR A 61 13.70 4.24 -13.29
C TYR A 61 12.65 4.85 -14.22
N LEU A 62 11.43 4.32 -14.10
CA LEU A 62 10.29 4.73 -14.92
C LEU A 62 9.15 5.27 -14.07
N SER A 63 8.49 6.32 -14.55
CA SER A 63 7.29 6.84 -13.91
C SER A 63 6.16 5.81 -13.93
N PRO A 64 5.22 5.83 -12.96
CA PRO A 64 4.05 4.94 -12.98
C PRO A 64 3.24 5.00 -14.26
N SER A 65 3.13 6.19 -14.87
CA SER A 65 2.44 6.37 -16.17
C SER A 65 3.19 5.70 -17.33
N SER A 66 4.53 5.68 -17.28
CA SER A 66 5.35 4.99 -18.27
C SER A 66 5.22 3.48 -18.15
N VAL A 67 5.31 2.95 -16.93
CA VAL A 67 5.08 1.52 -16.66
C VAL A 67 3.67 1.11 -17.13
N TYR A 68 2.63 1.89 -16.80
CA TYR A 68 1.28 1.63 -17.26
C TYR A 68 1.18 1.52 -18.79
N ARG A 69 1.81 2.48 -19.52
CA ARG A 69 1.78 2.47 -21.01
C ARG A 69 2.48 1.26 -21.60
N ILE A 70 3.63 0.86 -21.03
CA ILE A 70 4.34 -0.35 -21.44
C ILE A 70 3.45 -1.58 -21.22
N LEU A 71 2.96 -1.79 -20.00
CA LEU A 71 2.15 -2.97 -19.67
C LEU A 71 0.85 -3.03 -20.49
N ARG A 72 0.23 -1.87 -20.77
CA ARG A 72 -0.95 -1.80 -21.63
C ARG A 72 -0.64 -2.16 -23.08
N GLN A 73 0.47 -1.69 -23.62
CA GLN A 73 0.92 -2.04 -24.98
C GLN A 73 1.06 -3.55 -25.16
N TYR A 74 1.55 -4.24 -24.13
CA TYR A 74 1.72 -5.70 -24.13
C TYR A 74 0.51 -6.47 -23.56
N LYS A 75 -0.64 -5.81 -23.38
CA LYS A 75 -1.90 -6.41 -22.87
C LYS A 75 -1.77 -7.08 -21.50
N LEU A 76 -0.82 -6.65 -20.68
CA LEU A 76 -0.60 -7.15 -19.31
C LEU A 76 -1.49 -6.48 -18.26
N ILE A 77 -2.21 -5.42 -18.63
CA ILE A 77 -3.20 -4.75 -17.77
C ILE A 77 -4.56 -4.80 -18.45
N PRO A 78 -5.62 -5.30 -17.77
CA PRO A 78 -6.97 -5.28 -18.31
C PRO A 78 -7.47 -3.84 -18.48
N VAL A 79 -8.21 -3.60 -19.55
CA VAL A 79 -8.91 -2.32 -19.78
C VAL A 79 -10.04 -2.22 -18.76
N ARG A 80 -9.90 -1.34 -17.76
CA ARG A 80 -11.00 -1.07 -16.81
C ARG A 80 -12.02 -0.15 -17.47
N LYS A 81 -13.29 -0.54 -17.44
CA LYS A 81 -14.41 0.40 -17.66
C LYS A 81 -14.34 1.46 -16.55
N LYS A 82 -14.39 2.74 -16.91
CA LYS A 82 -14.50 3.83 -15.92
C LYS A 82 -15.85 3.67 -15.20
N ASN A 83 -15.80 3.35 -13.91
CA ASN A 83 -16.93 3.61 -13.04
C ASN A 83 -16.95 5.12 -12.74
N ILE A 84 -18.00 5.80 -13.19
CA ILE A 84 -18.12 7.27 -13.13
C ILE A 84 -18.63 7.76 -11.76
N ASP A 85 -19.06 6.87 -10.88
CA ASP A 85 -19.59 7.23 -9.57
C ASP A 85 -18.51 7.28 -8.48
N GLN A 86 -17.61 8.25 -8.55
CA GLN A 86 -16.87 8.70 -7.37
C GLN A 86 -17.59 9.93 -6.82
N LYS A 87 -18.49 9.73 -5.83
CA LYS A 87 -18.94 10.81 -4.95
C LYS A 87 -17.66 11.48 -4.37
N SER A 88 -17.61 12.80 -4.46
CA SER A 88 -16.55 13.60 -3.86
C SER A 88 -16.49 13.28 -2.36
N TRP A 89 -15.42 12.61 -1.95
CA TRP A 89 -15.12 12.38 -0.55
C TRP A 89 -14.52 13.67 0.01
N ASN A 90 -15.18 14.24 1.02
CA ASN A 90 -14.58 15.30 1.84
C ASN A 90 -13.68 14.61 2.87
N PRO A 91 -12.35 14.75 2.78
CA PRO A 91 -11.48 14.16 3.77
C PRO A 91 -11.75 14.82 5.13
N HIS A 92 -12.01 13.99 6.16
CA HIS A 92 -11.83 14.46 7.55
C HIS A 92 -10.43 15.05 7.67
N GLN A 93 -10.28 15.99 8.61
CA GLN A 93 -8.99 16.61 8.84
C GLN A 93 -7.95 15.52 9.13
N MET A 94 -7.06 15.31 8.15
CA MET A 94 -6.03 14.28 8.28
C MET A 94 -5.00 14.73 9.30
N PRO A 95 -4.55 13.83 10.20
CA PRO A 95 -3.51 14.16 11.17
C PRO A 95 -2.22 14.61 10.47
N GLY A 96 -1.51 15.57 11.08
CA GLY A 96 -0.29 16.12 10.54
C GLY A 96 0.97 15.32 10.88
N LYS A 97 0.92 14.46 11.89
CA LYS A 97 2.04 13.66 12.41
C LYS A 97 1.57 12.29 12.90
N ALA A 98 2.53 11.39 13.09
CA ALA A 98 2.28 10.10 13.70
C ALA A 98 1.81 10.24 15.15
N ASP A 99 0.97 9.31 15.58
CA ASP A 99 0.39 9.21 16.93
C ASP A 99 -0.48 10.40 17.35
N GLU A 100 -0.98 11.18 16.39
CA GLU A 100 -1.94 12.24 16.67
C GLU A 100 -3.35 11.67 16.80
N ILE A 101 -3.76 10.82 15.86
CA ILE A 101 -5.06 10.14 15.87
C ILE A 101 -4.85 8.65 15.61
N TRP A 102 -5.40 7.83 16.49
CA TRP A 102 -5.53 6.40 16.25
C TRP A 102 -6.98 6.02 16.01
N GLN A 103 -7.18 5.18 15.02
CA GLN A 103 -8.46 4.47 14.84
C GLN A 103 -8.37 3.08 15.43
N SER A 104 -9.46 2.64 16.07
CA SER A 104 -9.59 1.25 16.52
C SER A 104 -10.86 0.63 15.95
N ASP A 105 -10.75 -0.61 15.57
CA ASP A 105 -11.88 -1.40 15.06
C ASP A 105 -11.68 -2.88 15.38
N LEU A 106 -12.82 -3.56 15.47
CA LEU A 106 -12.93 -4.99 15.71
C LEU A 106 -13.36 -5.72 14.45
N THR A 107 -12.51 -6.61 13.98
CA THR A 107 -12.86 -7.44 12.85
C THR A 107 -12.92 -8.92 13.22
N HIS A 108 -13.87 -9.65 12.61
CA HIS A 108 -14.02 -11.08 12.82
C HIS A 108 -13.16 -11.87 11.83
N ILE A 109 -12.45 -12.86 12.36
CA ILE A 109 -11.77 -13.90 11.59
C ILE A 109 -12.50 -15.21 11.87
N ARG A 110 -13.16 -15.76 10.85
CA ARG A 110 -13.83 -17.05 10.94
C ARG A 110 -12.86 -18.15 10.52
N TYR A 111 -12.66 -19.10 11.43
CA TYR A 111 -11.86 -20.28 11.15
C TYR A 111 -12.56 -21.53 11.65
N LYS A 112 -12.81 -22.51 10.77
CA LYS A 112 -13.67 -23.69 11.03
C LYS A 112 -15.04 -23.20 11.55
N TYR A 113 -15.46 -23.69 12.73
CA TYR A 113 -16.74 -23.35 13.36
C TYR A 113 -16.64 -22.27 14.43
N LYS A 114 -15.47 -21.62 14.55
CA LYS A 114 -15.21 -20.58 15.58
C LYS A 114 -14.98 -19.22 14.92
N SER A 115 -15.45 -18.19 15.61
CA SER A 115 -15.13 -16.80 15.29
C SER A 115 -14.12 -16.29 16.30
N TYR A 116 -13.08 -15.64 15.79
CA TYR A 116 -12.08 -14.92 16.57
C TYR A 116 -12.20 -13.44 16.29
N TYR A 117 -11.78 -12.63 17.24
CA TYR A 117 -11.80 -11.18 17.14
C TYR A 117 -10.39 -10.65 16.96
N LEU A 118 -10.15 -9.90 15.90
CA LEU A 118 -8.92 -9.17 15.71
C LEU A 118 -9.18 -7.70 16.03
N LEU A 119 -8.59 -7.22 17.11
CA LEU A 119 -8.56 -5.82 17.51
C LEU A 119 -7.32 -5.16 16.94
N LEU A 120 -7.48 -3.99 16.32
CA LEU A 120 -6.40 -3.19 15.78
C LEU A 120 -6.43 -1.78 16.36
N PHE A 121 -5.24 -1.19 16.59
CA PHE A 121 -5.04 0.24 16.74
C PHE A 121 -4.16 0.73 15.60
N LEU A 122 -4.72 1.59 14.76
CA LEU A 122 -4.11 2.10 13.53
C LEU A 122 -3.75 3.57 13.68
N ASP A 123 -2.50 3.92 13.47
CA ASP A 123 -2.12 5.32 13.29
C ASP A 123 -2.63 5.85 11.94
N VAL A 124 -3.50 6.85 11.98
CA VAL A 124 -4.18 7.39 10.79
C VAL A 124 -3.21 8.10 9.85
N TYR A 125 -2.19 8.75 10.38
CA TYR A 125 -1.21 9.47 9.56
C TYR A 125 -0.36 8.55 8.70
N SER A 126 0.19 7.50 9.30
CA SER A 126 1.15 6.60 8.66
C SER A 126 0.52 5.33 8.10
N ARG A 127 -0.70 5.00 8.51
CA ARG A 127 -1.34 3.69 8.23
C ARG A 127 -0.66 2.53 8.97
N TYR A 128 0.18 2.82 9.95
CA TYR A 128 0.88 1.82 10.75
C TYR A 128 -0.05 1.21 11.78
N ILE A 129 -0.07 -0.12 11.88
CA ILE A 129 -0.77 -0.83 12.94
C ILE A 129 0.12 -0.77 14.18
N ALA A 130 -0.21 0.15 15.10
CA ALA A 130 0.56 0.40 16.30
C ALA A 130 0.48 -0.75 17.30
N TYR A 131 -0.70 -1.38 17.38
CA TYR A 131 -0.92 -2.57 18.20
C TYR A 131 -2.05 -3.43 17.62
N TRP A 132 -2.00 -4.71 17.91
CA TRP A 132 -3.05 -5.66 17.57
C TRP A 132 -3.17 -6.78 18.58
N ARG A 133 -4.36 -7.36 18.68
CA ARG A 133 -4.63 -8.51 19.53
C ARG A 133 -5.66 -9.42 18.90
N LEU A 134 -5.35 -10.72 18.85
CA LEU A 134 -6.30 -11.76 18.46
C LEU A 134 -6.90 -12.38 19.72
N CYS A 135 -8.23 -12.46 19.81
CA CYS A 135 -8.95 -12.93 20.99
C CYS A 135 -10.08 -13.88 20.62
N THR A 136 -10.42 -14.76 21.55
CA THR A 136 -11.61 -15.63 21.45
C THR A 136 -12.89 -14.95 21.94
N GLN A 137 -12.74 -13.96 22.79
CA GLN A 137 -13.83 -13.14 23.33
C GLN A 137 -13.40 -11.68 23.34
N MET A 138 -14.37 -10.78 23.21
CA MET A 138 -14.12 -9.35 23.23
C MET A 138 -14.98 -8.68 24.30
N THR A 139 -14.31 -8.14 25.30
CA THR A 139 -14.89 -7.42 26.43
C THR A 139 -14.28 -6.03 26.54
N GLY A 140 -14.89 -5.13 27.29
CA GLY A 140 -14.30 -3.82 27.61
C GLY A 140 -12.93 -3.95 28.29
N GLU A 141 -12.75 -4.94 29.16
CA GLU A 141 -11.47 -5.22 29.79
C GLU A 141 -10.39 -5.65 28.79
N THR A 142 -10.75 -6.50 27.82
CA THR A 142 -9.82 -6.90 26.74
C THR A 142 -9.34 -5.70 25.95
N VAL A 143 -10.24 -4.77 25.59
CA VAL A 143 -9.88 -3.54 24.84
C VAL A 143 -9.05 -2.61 25.71
N LYS A 144 -9.42 -2.44 26.99
CA LYS A 144 -8.66 -1.66 27.99
C LYS A 144 -7.20 -2.14 28.07
N ASP A 145 -6.99 -3.42 28.29
CA ASP A 145 -5.65 -4.00 28.40
C ASP A 145 -4.86 -3.83 27.10
N ALA A 146 -5.49 -4.10 25.95
CA ALA A 146 -4.86 -3.92 24.65
C ALA A 146 -4.44 -2.47 24.40
N PHE A 147 -5.26 -1.50 24.80
CA PHE A 147 -4.95 -0.08 24.65
C PHE A 147 -3.80 0.35 25.57
N ILE A 148 -3.77 -0.14 26.83
CA ILE A 148 -2.64 0.10 27.74
C ILE A 148 -1.34 -0.40 27.14
N TYR A 149 -1.32 -1.63 26.58
CA TYR A 149 -0.14 -2.17 25.92
C TYR A 149 0.26 -1.34 24.68
N ALA A 150 -0.72 -0.86 23.90
CA ALA A 150 -0.46 -0.01 22.74
C ALA A 150 0.19 1.32 23.16
N MET A 151 -0.33 2.01 24.16
CA MET A 151 0.23 3.26 24.68
C MET A 151 1.64 3.06 25.26
N HIS A 152 1.85 2.03 26.08
CA HIS A 152 3.17 1.74 26.64
C HIS A 152 4.18 1.38 25.55
N GLY A 153 3.77 0.65 24.51
CA GLY A 153 4.63 0.26 23.40
C GLY A 153 5.09 1.44 22.53
N THR A 154 4.28 2.48 22.44
CA THR A 154 4.58 3.68 21.64
C THR A 154 5.04 4.88 22.48
N GLY A 155 4.69 4.91 23.76
CA GLY A 155 4.93 6.04 24.65
C GLY A 155 4.11 7.29 24.30
N GLN A 156 2.93 7.11 23.61
CA GLN A 156 2.13 8.20 23.10
C GLN A 156 0.69 8.15 23.64
N ASN A 157 0.06 9.32 23.71
CA ASN A 157 -1.35 9.52 24.08
C ASN A 157 -2.11 10.09 22.88
N PRO A 158 -2.57 9.26 21.94
CA PRO A 158 -3.30 9.70 20.76
C PRO A 158 -4.74 10.08 21.08
N ILE A 159 -5.36 10.90 20.23
CA ILE A 159 -6.82 10.96 20.14
C ILE A 159 -7.28 9.60 19.61
N LEU A 160 -8.19 8.95 20.33
CA LEU A 160 -8.74 7.65 19.93
C LEU A 160 -10.07 7.84 19.20
N GLN A 161 -10.21 7.24 18.03
CA GLN A 161 -11.45 7.23 17.24
C GLN A 161 -11.95 5.80 17.07
N THR A 162 -13.22 5.55 17.45
CA THR A 162 -13.84 4.21 17.36
C THR A 162 -15.29 4.30 16.90
N ASP A 163 -15.86 3.15 16.56
CA ASP A 163 -17.31 3.02 16.50
C ASP A 163 -17.95 2.99 17.91
N ASN A 164 -19.29 2.89 17.94
CA ASN A 164 -20.07 2.77 19.18
C ASN A 164 -20.18 1.32 19.67
N GLY A 165 -19.21 0.47 19.41
CA GLY A 165 -19.20 -0.92 19.85
C GLY A 165 -19.25 -1.04 21.37
N SER A 166 -19.97 -2.03 21.89
CA SER A 166 -20.20 -2.22 23.33
C SER A 166 -18.91 -2.29 24.17
N CYS A 167 -17.84 -2.81 23.61
CA CYS A 167 -16.54 -2.87 24.28
C CYS A 167 -15.88 -1.50 24.44
N TYR A 168 -16.10 -0.56 23.51
CA TYR A 168 -15.55 0.79 23.57
C TYR A 168 -16.35 1.71 24.49
N ILE A 169 -17.67 1.49 24.65
CA ILE A 169 -18.52 2.26 25.58
C ILE A 169 -18.55 1.67 26.99
N SER A 170 -17.85 0.56 27.24
CA SER A 170 -17.84 -0.09 28.54
C SER A 170 -17.23 0.82 29.63
N TYR A 171 -17.74 0.66 30.86
CA TYR A 171 -17.27 1.44 32.00
C TYR A 171 -15.75 1.30 32.21
N GLU A 172 -15.23 0.09 32.11
CA GLU A 172 -13.80 -0.22 32.32
C GLU A 172 -12.91 0.52 31.35
N PHE A 173 -13.32 0.58 30.09
CA PHE A 173 -12.55 1.26 29.04
C PHE A 173 -12.68 2.78 29.14
N GLN A 174 -13.89 3.32 29.33
CA GLN A 174 -14.11 4.76 29.50
C GLN A 174 -13.42 5.32 30.73
N ASN A 175 -13.40 4.57 31.83
CA ASN A 175 -12.67 4.96 33.07
C ASN A 175 -11.15 5.05 32.80
N LEU A 176 -10.58 4.11 32.04
CA LEU A 176 -9.17 4.20 31.63
C LEU A 176 -8.91 5.49 30.84
N LEU A 177 -9.69 5.74 29.77
CA LEU A 177 -9.49 6.92 28.91
C LEU A 177 -9.57 8.22 29.70
N SER A 178 -10.54 8.31 30.61
CA SER A 178 -10.67 9.47 31.50
C SER A 178 -9.48 9.65 32.44
N ARG A 179 -8.99 8.56 33.04
CA ARG A 179 -7.85 8.61 33.96
C ARG A 179 -6.53 9.01 33.24
N GLU A 180 -6.34 8.53 32.03
CA GLU A 180 -5.14 8.83 31.22
C GLU A 180 -5.29 10.12 30.39
N ASN A 181 -6.40 10.87 30.54
CA ASN A 181 -6.74 12.08 29.77
C ASN A 181 -6.68 11.85 28.23
N ILE A 182 -7.19 10.71 27.79
CA ILE A 182 -7.28 10.38 26.36
C ILE A 182 -8.59 10.93 25.80
N GLU A 183 -8.48 11.76 24.75
CA GLU A 183 -9.64 12.22 24.00
C GLU A 183 -10.20 11.09 23.16
N HIS A 184 -11.52 10.82 23.29
CA HIS A 184 -12.20 9.74 22.60
C HIS A 184 -13.29 10.28 21.69
N HIS A 185 -13.17 10.03 20.39
CA HIS A 185 -14.15 10.40 19.39
C HIS A 185 -14.90 9.16 18.92
N PHE A 186 -16.21 9.17 19.06
CA PHE A 186 -17.08 8.19 18.44
C PHE A 186 -17.43 8.64 17.02
N ILE A 187 -17.35 7.73 16.05
CA ILE A 187 -17.84 8.00 14.70
C ILE A 187 -19.35 8.21 14.71
N HIS A 188 -19.83 9.10 13.86
CA HIS A 188 -21.28 9.34 13.74
C HIS A 188 -21.99 8.13 13.15
N PRO A 189 -23.21 7.83 13.60
CA PRO A 189 -24.02 6.76 13.00
C PRO A 189 -24.18 6.99 11.49
N HIS A 190 -24.02 5.93 10.72
CA HIS A 190 -24.09 5.95 9.25
C HIS A 190 -23.02 6.80 8.53
N CYS A 191 -21.92 7.14 9.19
CA CYS A 191 -20.76 7.83 8.62
C CYS A 191 -19.53 6.92 8.47
N PRO A 192 -19.57 5.87 7.61
CA PRO A 192 -18.46 4.92 7.47
C PRO A 192 -17.16 5.56 6.98
N ASN A 193 -17.25 6.76 6.39
CA ASN A 193 -16.06 7.49 5.95
C ASN A 193 -15.16 7.93 7.11
N GLU A 194 -15.70 8.06 8.33
CA GLU A 194 -14.96 8.47 9.50
C GLU A 194 -14.01 7.39 10.01
N ASN A 195 -14.25 6.11 9.67
CA ASN A 195 -13.40 4.97 10.03
C ASN A 195 -12.83 4.24 8.80
N ALA A 196 -12.84 4.90 7.64
CA ALA A 196 -12.51 4.30 6.36
C ALA A 196 -11.07 3.76 6.27
N GLU A 197 -10.15 4.34 7.04
CA GLU A 197 -8.76 3.95 7.05
C GLU A 197 -8.59 2.55 7.65
N ILE A 198 -9.10 2.33 8.85
CA ILE A 198 -8.98 1.03 9.52
C ILE A 198 -9.86 -0.03 8.87
N GLU A 199 -11.05 0.33 8.35
CA GLU A 199 -11.87 -0.60 7.56
C GLU A 199 -11.12 -1.13 6.33
N ARG A 200 -10.37 -0.25 5.64
CA ARG A 200 -9.53 -0.65 4.51
C ARG A 200 -8.39 -1.56 4.95
N VAL A 201 -7.77 -1.30 6.09
CA VAL A 201 -6.73 -2.16 6.66
C VAL A 201 -7.30 -3.54 6.99
N ASN A 202 -8.42 -3.59 7.69
CA ASN A 202 -9.12 -4.83 8.02
C ASN A 202 -9.45 -5.67 6.78
N ARG A 203 -9.95 -5.01 5.73
CA ARG A 203 -10.21 -5.69 4.45
C ARG A 203 -8.93 -6.25 3.84
N THR A 204 -7.87 -5.44 3.79
CA THR A 204 -6.57 -5.86 3.24
C THR A 204 -6.00 -7.06 4.00
N LEU A 205 -6.04 -7.04 5.34
CA LEU A 205 -5.57 -8.15 6.14
C LEU A 205 -6.38 -9.43 5.88
N LYS A 206 -7.72 -9.31 5.81
CA LYS A 206 -8.60 -10.47 5.53
C LYS A 206 -8.40 -11.08 4.14
N GLU A 207 -8.25 -10.24 3.11
CA GLU A 207 -8.01 -10.68 1.73
C GLU A 207 -6.68 -11.43 1.59
N ASP A 208 -5.72 -11.10 2.43
CA ASP A 208 -4.36 -11.64 2.40
C ASP A 208 -4.14 -12.82 3.37
N LEU A 209 -5.11 -13.17 4.23
CA LEU A 209 -4.99 -14.29 5.18
C LEU A 209 -5.29 -15.62 4.47
N ASP A 210 -4.30 -16.50 4.43
CA ASP A 210 -4.51 -17.91 4.05
C ASP A 210 -4.80 -18.73 5.31
N LEU A 211 -6.03 -19.21 5.43
CA LEU A 211 -6.51 -20.00 6.57
C LEU A 211 -6.62 -21.51 6.25
N THR A 212 -6.12 -21.94 5.10
CA THR A 212 -6.33 -23.31 4.58
C THR A 212 -5.76 -24.38 5.51
N ASN A 213 -4.58 -24.13 6.06
CA ASN A 213 -3.82 -25.11 6.87
C ASN A 213 -3.69 -24.72 8.34
N VAL A 214 -4.59 -23.90 8.86
CA VAL A 214 -4.57 -23.53 10.28
C VAL A 214 -5.01 -24.73 11.10
N ASP A 215 -4.35 -25.02 12.21
CA ASP A 215 -4.65 -26.17 13.09
C ASP A 215 -5.02 -25.76 14.52
N SER A 216 -4.45 -24.65 15.01
CA SER A 216 -4.62 -24.16 16.37
C SER A 216 -4.83 -22.64 16.42
N PHE A 217 -5.20 -22.14 17.60
CA PHE A 217 -5.27 -20.69 17.85
C PHE A 217 -3.88 -20.02 17.76
N GLU A 218 -2.88 -20.70 18.29
CA GLU A 218 -1.48 -20.25 18.28
C GLU A 218 -0.97 -20.12 16.85
N HIS A 219 -1.30 -21.09 15.98
CA HIS A 219 -0.96 -21.05 14.56
C HIS A 219 -1.69 -19.90 13.86
N LEU A 220 -2.99 -19.70 14.12
CA LEU A 220 -3.72 -18.54 13.60
C LEU A 220 -3.10 -17.22 14.05
N ASN A 221 -2.73 -17.12 15.32
CA ASN A 221 -2.09 -15.92 15.88
C ASN A 221 -0.74 -15.63 15.20
N GLN A 222 0.04 -16.67 14.91
CA GLN A 222 1.31 -16.54 14.18
C GLN A 222 1.10 -16.05 12.74
N ILE A 223 0.13 -16.59 12.02
CA ILE A 223 -0.22 -16.14 10.66
C ILE A 223 -0.64 -14.66 10.66
N VAL A 224 -1.48 -14.25 11.61
CA VAL A 224 -1.89 -12.86 11.76
C VAL A 224 -0.68 -11.97 12.05
N LYS A 225 0.21 -12.40 12.95
CA LYS A 225 1.45 -11.67 13.28
C LYS A 225 2.33 -11.45 12.05
N GLU A 226 2.55 -12.49 11.26
CA GLU A 226 3.37 -12.41 10.04
C GLU A 226 2.72 -11.49 9.00
N ARG A 227 1.39 -11.55 8.86
CA ARG A 227 0.65 -10.68 7.94
C ARG A 227 0.70 -9.22 8.36
N ILE A 228 0.55 -8.91 9.64
CA ILE A 228 0.66 -7.54 10.16
C ILE A 228 2.10 -7.03 10.02
N ASN A 229 3.09 -7.88 10.30
CA ASN A 229 4.48 -7.51 10.08
C ASN A 229 4.78 -7.19 8.60
N TYR A 230 4.29 -8.01 7.67
CA TYR A 230 4.37 -7.73 6.24
C TYR A 230 3.67 -6.42 5.88
N TYR A 231 2.45 -6.20 6.38
CA TYR A 231 1.68 -4.98 6.14
C TYR A 231 2.46 -3.74 6.60
N ASN A 232 2.99 -3.77 7.81
CA ASN A 232 3.68 -2.62 8.41
C ASN A 232 5.03 -2.31 7.75
N ASN A 233 5.82 -3.34 7.40
CA ASN A 233 7.24 -3.17 7.06
C ASN A 233 7.55 -3.38 5.58
N VAL A 234 6.70 -4.07 4.82
CA VAL A 234 7.02 -4.50 3.44
C VAL A 234 6.00 -4.00 2.43
N ARG A 235 4.71 -4.00 2.78
CA ARG A 235 3.65 -3.62 1.86
C ARG A 235 3.69 -2.13 1.55
N TYR A 236 3.75 -1.79 0.26
CA TYR A 236 3.66 -0.40 -0.20
C TYR A 236 2.21 0.09 -0.15
N HIS A 237 1.99 1.24 0.47
CA HIS A 237 0.65 1.79 0.68
C HIS A 237 0.43 3.06 -0.17
N SER A 238 -0.58 3.02 -1.05
CA SER A 238 -0.84 4.09 -2.02
C SER A 238 -1.18 5.45 -1.40
N ALA A 239 -1.87 5.47 -0.25
CA ALA A 239 -2.27 6.71 0.42
C ALA A 239 -1.09 7.48 1.05
N ILE A 240 0.07 6.83 1.23
CA ILE A 240 1.27 7.43 1.84
C ILE A 240 2.46 7.49 0.87
N GLY A 241 2.19 7.48 -0.45
CA GLY A 241 3.23 7.65 -1.46
C GLY A 241 3.94 6.35 -1.86
N PHE A 242 3.29 5.20 -1.71
CA PHE A 242 3.87 3.89 -2.03
C PHE A 242 5.18 3.61 -1.28
N ILE A 243 5.12 3.74 0.02
CA ILE A 243 6.14 3.32 0.99
C ILE A 243 5.48 2.42 2.03
N PRO A 244 6.25 1.60 2.77
CA PRO A 244 5.70 0.85 3.91
C PRO A 244 5.20 1.77 5.03
N PRO A 245 4.13 1.40 5.74
CA PRO A 245 3.61 2.17 6.87
C PRO A 245 4.67 2.52 7.92
N TYR A 246 5.54 1.58 8.29
CA TYR A 246 6.63 1.83 9.25
C TYR A 246 7.56 2.96 8.81
N THR A 247 7.87 3.03 7.52
CA THR A 247 8.71 4.11 6.96
C THR A 247 8.08 5.48 7.15
N LYS A 248 6.75 5.58 7.01
CA LYS A 248 6.01 6.81 7.27
C LYS A 248 5.88 7.09 8.77
N TYR A 249 5.81 6.04 9.60
CA TYR A 249 5.61 6.14 11.05
C TYR A 249 6.87 6.59 11.79
N ARG A 250 8.02 5.96 11.54
CA ARG A 250 9.27 6.19 12.28
C ARG A 250 10.51 6.37 11.39
N GLY A 251 10.38 6.24 10.08
CA GLY A 251 11.47 6.43 9.13
C GLY A 251 11.53 7.84 8.55
N ASP A 252 12.22 7.97 7.41
CA ASP A 252 12.38 9.21 6.68
C ASP A 252 11.76 9.12 5.27
N PRO A 253 10.45 9.37 5.13
CA PRO A 253 9.78 9.35 3.83
C PRO A 253 10.29 10.42 2.88
N LYS A 254 10.74 11.58 3.39
CA LYS A 254 11.24 12.68 2.54
C LYS A 254 12.48 12.27 1.77
N LYS A 255 13.42 11.60 2.46
CA LYS A 255 14.64 11.06 1.85
C LYS A 255 14.31 10.13 0.68
N ILE A 256 13.39 9.18 0.89
CA ILE A 256 12.99 8.23 -0.16
C ILE A 256 12.38 8.95 -1.37
N PHE A 257 11.51 9.93 -1.14
CA PHE A 257 10.87 10.66 -2.23
C PHE A 257 11.88 11.51 -3.03
N GLU A 258 12.87 12.11 -2.38
CA GLU A 258 13.94 12.85 -3.04
C GLU A 258 14.90 11.92 -3.80
N GLU A 259 15.25 10.78 -3.25
CA GLU A 259 16.03 9.76 -3.94
C GLU A 259 15.32 9.27 -5.20
N ARG A 260 14.03 8.93 -5.13
CA ARG A 260 13.21 8.55 -6.28
C ARG A 260 13.18 9.63 -7.36
N LYS A 261 13.01 10.89 -6.96
CA LYS A 261 13.02 12.04 -7.86
C LYS A 261 14.36 12.15 -8.58
N THR A 262 15.46 12.10 -7.84
CA THR A 262 16.83 12.18 -8.37
C THR A 262 17.12 11.03 -9.34
N LYS A 263 16.72 9.81 -9.01
CA LYS A 263 16.87 8.63 -9.87
C LYS A 263 16.10 8.80 -11.18
N LEU A 264 14.86 9.28 -11.14
CA LEU A 264 14.03 9.54 -12.33
C LEU A 264 14.62 10.63 -13.22
N GLU A 265 15.14 11.73 -12.64
CA GLU A 265 15.77 12.83 -13.37
C GLU A 265 17.07 12.36 -14.08
N LYS A 266 17.93 11.63 -13.37
CA LYS A 266 19.14 11.03 -13.96
C LYS A 266 18.80 10.08 -15.09
N ALA A 267 17.81 9.20 -14.92
CA ALA A 267 17.41 8.28 -15.97
C ALA A 267 16.84 9.01 -17.20
N LYS A 268 16.08 10.10 -16.98
CA LYS A 268 15.61 10.96 -18.08
C LYS A 268 16.77 11.57 -18.86
N ALA A 269 17.78 12.11 -18.18
CA ALA A 269 18.96 12.69 -18.82
C ALA A 269 19.75 11.63 -19.63
N ASN A 270 19.92 10.43 -19.07
CA ASN A 270 20.58 9.32 -19.75
C ASN A 270 19.82 8.87 -21.02
N ARG A 271 18.49 8.79 -20.97
CA ARG A 271 17.66 8.48 -22.16
C ARG A 271 17.82 9.52 -23.25
N ILE A 272 17.79 10.81 -22.89
CA ILE A 272 17.98 11.90 -23.86
C ILE A 272 19.33 11.78 -24.54
N LYS A 273 20.41 11.56 -23.78
CA LYS A 273 21.77 11.37 -24.33
C LYS A 273 21.85 10.15 -25.25
N HIS A 274 21.32 9.01 -24.79
CA HIS A 274 21.30 7.76 -25.57
C HIS A 274 20.55 7.92 -26.91
N ASN A 275 19.33 8.43 -26.84
CA ASN A 275 18.50 8.61 -28.03
C ASN A 275 19.09 9.65 -29.02
N TRP A 276 19.75 10.68 -28.50
CA TRP A 276 20.45 11.67 -29.34
C TRP A 276 21.63 11.03 -30.07
N LEU A 277 22.46 10.25 -29.40
CA LEU A 277 23.58 9.53 -30.01
C LEU A 277 23.10 8.55 -31.13
N ASN A 278 22.02 7.83 -30.85
CA ASN A 278 21.44 6.93 -31.85
C ASN A 278 20.92 7.69 -33.10
N LEU A 279 20.34 8.89 -32.89
CA LEU A 279 19.92 9.73 -34.03
C LEU A 279 21.08 10.20 -34.89
N GLU A 280 22.20 10.61 -34.26
CA GLU A 280 23.40 11.02 -35.03
C GLU A 280 24.04 9.86 -35.77
N SER A 281 24.13 8.69 -35.14
CA SER A 281 24.66 7.48 -35.80
C SER A 281 23.82 7.09 -37.00
N ASN A 282 22.49 7.12 -36.87
CA ASN A 282 21.60 6.81 -38.02
C ASN A 282 21.66 7.85 -39.13
N LYS A 283 21.92 9.12 -38.83
CA LYS A 283 22.13 10.16 -39.89
C LYS A 283 23.43 9.93 -40.65
N ARG A 284 24.51 9.51 -39.97
CA ARG A 284 25.81 9.21 -40.59
C ARG A 284 25.78 7.96 -41.49
N LEU A 285 24.89 6.99 -41.18
CA LEU A 285 24.71 5.78 -41.98
C LEU A 285 23.81 6.01 -43.21
N ALA A 286 23.05 7.09 -43.24
CA ALA A 286 22.12 7.45 -44.31
C ALA A 286 22.71 8.52 -45.26
N SER A 287 23.87 9.09 -44.97
CA SER A 287 24.67 9.97 -45.81
C SER A 287 25.79 9.22 -46.49
#